data_2b7905b1e93701094bb474c3fbd167ae
#
_entry.id   2b7905b1e93701094bb474c3fbd167ae
#
_cell.length_a   1.000
_cell.length_b   1.000
_cell.length_c   1.000
_cell.angle_alpha   90.00
_cell.angle_beta   90.00
_cell.angle_gamma   90.00
#
_symmetry.space_group_name_H-M   'P 1'
#
loop_
_entity.id
_entity.type
_entity.pdbx_description
1 polymer ?
#
loop_
_entity_poly.entity_id
_entity_poly.type
_entity_poly.pdbx_seq_one_letter_code
_entity_poly.pdbx_strand_id
1 'polypeptide(L)'
;MNRIPLYLFSCLLFSSAALHAEYRNWTNAEGKTIDAELTKVDGDNVTFRLRGGNSTVYPQAKLSEADRDYIAKNPPSATASGKSAGATAAPVVEADRKAKWQTKMTKAQEEAKKTGLPILVLFTGTSWCPYCVKLEGAVFSKKEFSTFADKNLVLLKLEFGPGGSTTNKESKKLQSEFGVSGFPTYFLTDAEATKLAQGGYHDGITPEVFAAWVTSAAKPK
;
A
#
# COMPACT_ATOMS: atom_id res chain seq x y z
N MET A 1 0.78 -34.43 63.69
CA MET A 1 -0.49 -33.92 63.14
C MET A 1 -0.19 -32.58 62.44
N ASN A 2 0.19 -32.64 61.15
CA ASN A 2 0.50 -31.45 60.35
C ASN A 2 -0.63 -31.26 59.36
N ARG A 3 -1.32 -30.10 59.47
CA ARG A 3 -2.38 -29.67 58.54
C ARG A 3 -1.74 -28.83 57.44
N ILE A 4 -1.82 -29.29 56.19
CA ILE A 4 -1.40 -28.58 55.00
C ILE A 4 -2.59 -27.70 54.53
N PRO A 5 -2.45 -26.39 54.33
CA PRO A 5 -3.51 -25.57 53.74
C PRO A 5 -3.54 -25.74 52.22
N LEU A 6 -4.73 -26.06 51.72
CA LEU A 6 -5.07 -26.18 50.32
C LEU A 6 -5.22 -24.79 49.69
N TYR A 7 -4.23 -24.34 48.92
CA TYR A 7 -4.36 -23.11 48.12
C TYR A 7 -5.20 -23.40 46.88
N LEU A 8 -6.40 -22.82 46.84
CA LEU A 8 -7.26 -22.74 45.68
C LEU A 8 -6.60 -21.80 44.66
N PHE A 9 -6.00 -22.38 43.62
CA PHE A 9 -5.49 -21.64 42.45
C PHE A 9 -6.69 -21.27 41.57
N SER A 10 -7.20 -20.03 41.71
CA SER A 10 -8.25 -19.49 40.87
C SER A 10 -7.65 -19.19 39.49
N CYS A 11 -7.91 -20.07 38.52
CA CYS A 11 -7.51 -19.91 37.14
C CYS A 11 -8.42 -18.88 36.48
N LEU A 12 -7.98 -17.61 36.43
CA LEU A 12 -8.60 -16.54 35.63
C LEU A 12 -8.40 -16.90 34.17
N LEU A 13 -9.42 -17.44 33.53
CA LEU A 13 -9.51 -17.58 32.08
C LEU A 13 -9.58 -16.18 31.45
N PHE A 14 -8.43 -15.66 31.03
CA PHE A 14 -8.37 -14.56 30.09
C PHE A 14 -8.92 -15.04 28.75
N SER A 15 -10.19 -14.75 28.49
CA SER A 15 -10.80 -14.92 27.18
C SER A 15 -10.17 -13.90 26.25
N SER A 16 -9.16 -14.34 25.48
CA SER A 16 -8.60 -13.54 24.39
C SER A 16 -9.67 -13.42 23.31
N ALA A 17 -10.42 -12.33 23.31
CA ALA A 17 -11.26 -11.96 22.18
C ALA A 17 -10.32 -11.73 20.99
N ALA A 18 -10.24 -12.67 20.08
CA ALA A 18 -9.60 -12.49 18.79
C ALA A 18 -10.39 -11.40 18.04
N LEU A 19 -9.82 -10.20 17.96
CA LEU A 19 -10.34 -9.12 17.12
C LEU A 19 -10.22 -9.59 15.67
N HIS A 20 -11.34 -10.09 15.14
CA HIS A 20 -11.45 -10.36 13.71
C HIS A 20 -11.44 -9.02 12.97
N ALA A 21 -10.57 -8.93 11.99
CA ALA A 21 -10.57 -7.85 11.02
C ALA A 21 -11.93 -7.81 10.32
N GLU A 22 -12.72 -6.77 10.58
CA GLU A 22 -14.10 -6.67 10.13
C GLU A 22 -14.19 -5.77 8.90
N TYR A 23 -14.66 -6.35 7.78
CA TYR A 23 -15.05 -5.57 6.61
C TYR A 23 -16.36 -4.86 6.88
N ARG A 24 -16.38 -3.55 6.67
CA ARG A 24 -17.58 -2.73 6.80
C ARG A 24 -17.67 -1.67 5.70
N ASN A 25 -18.86 -1.11 5.54
CA ASN A 25 -19.06 0.04 4.67
C ASN A 25 -18.53 1.31 5.33
N TRP A 26 -17.63 1.98 4.64
CA TRP A 26 -17.08 3.29 5.00
C TRP A 26 -17.64 4.34 4.04
N THR A 27 -18.10 5.45 4.57
CA THR A 27 -18.76 6.51 3.81
C THR A 27 -17.89 7.76 3.81
N ASN A 28 -17.72 8.39 2.65
CA ASN A 28 -17.07 9.68 2.58
C ASN A 28 -18.05 10.84 2.81
N ALA A 29 -17.51 12.07 2.90
CA ALA A 29 -18.31 13.28 3.09
C ALA A 29 -19.31 13.57 1.94
N GLU A 30 -19.11 12.94 0.76
CA GLU A 30 -19.97 13.03 -0.42
C GLU A 30 -21.05 11.92 -0.45
N GLY A 31 -21.12 11.08 0.58
CA GLY A 31 -22.08 9.96 0.66
C GLY A 31 -21.70 8.71 -0.14
N LYS A 32 -20.51 8.65 -0.75
CA LYS A 32 -20.02 7.45 -1.43
C LYS A 32 -19.50 6.44 -0.41
N THR A 33 -19.81 5.16 -0.61
CA THR A 33 -19.42 4.07 0.26
C THR A 33 -18.41 3.13 -0.37
N ILE A 34 -17.51 2.57 0.46
CA ILE A 34 -16.63 1.46 0.10
C ILE A 34 -16.74 0.36 1.16
N ASP A 35 -16.74 -0.91 0.73
CA ASP A 35 -16.65 -2.06 1.64
C ASP A 35 -15.18 -2.43 1.84
N ALA A 36 -14.66 -2.14 3.02
CA ALA A 36 -13.25 -2.29 3.33
C ALA A 36 -13.01 -2.60 4.82
N GLU A 37 -11.85 -3.15 5.10
CA GLU A 37 -11.31 -3.34 6.43
C GLU A 37 -10.37 -2.18 6.77
N LEU A 38 -10.54 -1.57 7.95
CA LEU A 38 -9.58 -0.59 8.47
C LEU A 38 -8.36 -1.32 9.01
N THR A 39 -7.20 -1.13 8.37
CA THR A 39 -5.96 -1.82 8.74
C THR A 39 -4.97 -0.94 9.50
N LYS A 40 -5.04 0.38 9.32
CA LYS A 40 -4.13 1.32 9.98
C LYS A 40 -4.75 2.71 10.10
N VAL A 41 -4.41 3.39 11.20
CA VAL A 41 -4.58 4.83 11.38
C VAL A 41 -3.20 5.45 11.57
N ASP A 42 -2.85 6.46 10.77
CA ASP A 42 -1.55 7.14 10.80
C ASP A 42 -1.76 8.65 10.70
N GLY A 43 -1.85 9.32 11.84
CA GLY A 43 -2.20 10.73 11.92
C GLY A 43 -3.53 11.04 11.24
N ASP A 44 -3.51 11.94 10.25
CA ASP A 44 -4.70 12.36 9.50
C ASP A 44 -5.17 11.36 8.43
N ASN A 45 -4.49 10.21 8.28
CA ASN A 45 -4.78 9.22 7.24
C ASN A 45 -5.17 7.86 7.83
N VAL A 46 -6.07 7.18 7.12
CA VAL A 46 -6.46 5.80 7.39
C VAL A 46 -6.12 4.91 6.21
N THR A 47 -5.74 3.66 6.47
CA THR A 47 -5.50 2.65 5.45
C THR A 47 -6.63 1.64 5.48
N PHE A 48 -7.29 1.49 4.35
CA PHE A 48 -8.33 0.49 4.12
C PHE A 48 -7.80 -0.64 3.25
N ARG A 49 -8.16 -1.88 3.57
CA ARG A 49 -7.99 -3.05 2.72
C ARG A 49 -9.33 -3.38 2.08
N LEU A 50 -9.38 -3.33 0.75
CA LEU A 50 -10.56 -3.70 -0.04
C LEU A 50 -10.69 -5.23 -0.12
N ARG A 51 -11.91 -5.76 -0.38
CA ARG A 51 -12.14 -7.23 -0.52
C ARG A 51 -11.29 -7.89 -1.60
N GLY A 52 -10.83 -7.15 -2.61
CA GLY A 52 -9.88 -7.63 -3.62
C GLY A 52 -8.42 -7.72 -3.16
N GLY A 53 -8.12 -7.50 -1.87
CA GLY A 53 -6.77 -7.53 -1.31
C GLY A 53 -5.97 -6.24 -1.48
N ASN A 54 -6.47 -5.30 -2.29
CA ASN A 54 -5.84 -4.00 -2.49
C ASN A 54 -5.99 -3.13 -1.24
N SER A 55 -4.94 -2.37 -0.92
CA SER A 55 -5.00 -1.37 0.15
C SER A 55 -5.06 0.03 -0.43
N THR A 56 -5.84 0.90 0.20
CA THR A 56 -5.92 2.33 -0.14
C THR A 56 -5.75 3.17 1.11
N VAL A 57 -5.04 4.30 0.98
CA VAL A 57 -4.92 5.30 2.04
C VAL A 57 -5.92 6.41 1.75
N TYR A 58 -6.64 6.84 2.78
CA TYR A 58 -7.68 7.84 2.66
C TYR A 58 -7.56 8.88 3.77
N PRO A 59 -7.66 10.20 3.46
CA PRO A 59 -7.66 11.23 4.49
C PRO A 59 -8.86 11.08 5.43
N GLN A 60 -8.61 10.96 6.73
CA GLN A 60 -9.65 10.78 7.73
C GLN A 60 -10.68 11.92 7.71
N ALA A 61 -10.22 13.15 7.45
CA ALA A 61 -11.08 14.34 7.34
C ALA A 61 -12.12 14.25 6.20
N LYS A 62 -11.89 13.40 5.18
CA LYS A 62 -12.83 13.18 4.07
C LYS A 62 -13.84 12.05 4.33
N LEU A 63 -13.75 11.36 5.45
CA LEU A 63 -14.76 10.39 5.89
C LEU A 63 -15.96 11.10 6.50
N SER A 64 -17.10 10.41 6.54
CA SER A 64 -18.28 10.87 7.25
C SER A 64 -17.94 11.06 8.75
N GLU A 65 -18.71 11.92 9.43
CA GLU A 65 -18.54 12.14 10.86
C GLU A 65 -18.69 10.83 11.65
N ALA A 66 -19.70 10.03 11.31
CA ALA A 66 -19.95 8.73 11.93
C ALA A 66 -18.77 7.77 11.81
N ASP A 67 -18.08 7.77 10.66
CA ASP A 67 -16.92 6.90 10.43
C ASP A 67 -15.65 7.41 11.13
N ARG A 68 -15.49 8.73 11.25
CA ARG A 68 -14.42 9.32 12.08
C ARG A 68 -14.61 8.98 13.55
N ASP A 69 -15.83 9.10 14.06
CA ASP A 69 -16.18 8.72 15.43
C ASP A 69 -15.96 7.22 15.69
N TYR A 70 -16.29 6.37 14.72
CA TYR A 70 -16.03 4.95 14.81
C TYR A 70 -14.54 4.66 14.93
N ILE A 71 -13.69 5.29 14.10
CA ILE A 71 -12.23 5.13 14.13
C ILE A 71 -11.66 5.57 15.48
N ALA A 72 -12.14 6.68 16.02
CA ALA A 72 -11.70 7.19 17.31
C ALA A 72 -12.03 6.22 18.47
N LYS A 73 -13.15 5.50 18.38
CA LYS A 73 -13.61 4.54 19.41
C LYS A 73 -13.02 3.14 19.21
N ASN A 74 -12.61 2.80 17.98
CA ASN A 74 -12.13 1.48 17.59
C ASN A 74 -10.81 1.59 16.82
N PRO A 75 -9.73 2.06 17.45
CA PRO A 75 -8.44 2.12 16.77
C PRO A 75 -8.00 0.70 16.39
N PRO A 76 -7.51 0.46 15.15
CA PRO A 76 -7.03 -0.84 14.74
C PRO A 76 -5.89 -1.29 15.66
N SER A 77 -6.00 -2.52 16.17
CA SER A 77 -4.97 -3.10 17.04
C SER A 77 -3.67 -3.26 16.27
N ALA A 78 -2.56 -2.75 16.81
CA ALA A 78 -1.23 -2.80 16.19
C ALA A 78 -0.60 -4.20 16.27
N THR A 79 -1.28 -5.23 15.70
CA THR A 79 -0.76 -6.60 15.67
C THR A 79 -1.07 -7.30 14.35
N ALA A 80 -0.26 -6.99 13.34
CA ALA A 80 0.05 -7.93 12.28
C ALA A 80 1.52 -7.74 11.89
N SER A 81 2.40 -8.20 12.78
CA SER A 81 3.85 -8.25 12.53
C SER A 81 4.15 -9.41 11.58
N GLY A 82 4.39 -9.08 10.32
CA GLY A 82 5.14 -9.94 9.40
C GLY A 82 6.60 -9.51 9.42
N LYS A 83 7.44 -10.37 9.98
CA LYS A 83 8.88 -10.21 10.12
C LYS A 83 9.55 -10.00 8.76
N SER A 84 10.12 -8.84 8.52
CA SER A 84 11.09 -8.63 7.45
C SER A 84 12.32 -7.90 8.01
N ALA A 85 13.44 -8.61 7.94
CA ALA A 85 14.75 -8.07 8.28
C ALA A 85 15.28 -7.25 7.10
N GLY A 86 15.77 -6.06 7.38
CA GLY A 86 16.46 -5.23 6.42
C GLY A 86 16.51 -3.79 6.89
N ALA A 87 17.35 -3.50 7.89
CA ALA A 87 17.71 -2.12 8.21
C ALA A 87 18.48 -1.54 7.04
N THR A 88 17.83 -0.75 6.21
CA THR A 88 18.49 0.02 5.16
C THR A 88 18.82 1.39 5.72
N ALA A 89 20.07 1.80 5.54
CA ALA A 89 20.59 3.15 5.84
C ALA A 89 19.64 4.21 5.23
N ALA A 90 19.59 5.39 5.84
CA ALA A 90 18.81 6.51 5.30
C ALA A 90 19.11 6.68 3.80
N PRO A 91 18.10 6.88 2.95
CA PRO A 91 18.29 6.95 1.50
C PRO A 91 19.25 8.11 1.15
N VAL A 92 20.31 7.79 0.41
CA VAL A 92 21.25 8.79 -0.12
C VAL A 92 20.74 9.22 -1.49
N VAL A 93 19.85 10.20 -1.50
CA VAL A 93 19.30 10.76 -2.74
C VAL A 93 20.05 12.03 -3.08
N GLU A 94 20.67 12.07 -4.28
CA GLU A 94 21.28 13.30 -4.80
C GLU A 94 20.19 14.39 -4.95
N ALA A 95 20.50 15.62 -4.53
CA ALA A 95 19.53 16.73 -4.48
C ALA A 95 18.85 17.01 -5.84
N ASP A 96 19.55 16.74 -6.94
CA ASP A 96 19.11 17.00 -8.32
C ASP A 96 18.57 15.74 -9.04
N ARG A 97 18.37 14.62 -8.33
CA ARG A 97 17.86 13.40 -8.94
C ARG A 97 16.50 13.65 -9.58
N LYS A 98 16.33 13.12 -10.80
CA LYS A 98 15.05 13.06 -11.52
C LYS A 98 14.62 11.62 -11.69
N ALA A 99 13.48 11.27 -11.10
CA ALA A 99 12.91 9.95 -11.26
C ALA A 99 12.48 9.73 -12.71
N LYS A 100 12.92 8.62 -13.30
CA LYS A 100 12.57 8.24 -14.67
C LYS A 100 11.90 6.87 -14.66
N TRP A 101 10.86 6.72 -15.46
CA TRP A 101 10.23 5.42 -15.67
C TRP A 101 11.18 4.45 -16.35
N GLN A 102 11.58 3.43 -15.60
CA GLN A 102 12.32 2.27 -16.10
C GLN A 102 11.35 1.30 -16.77
N THR A 103 11.86 0.46 -17.66
CA THR A 103 11.09 -0.62 -18.30
C THR A 103 11.62 -2.00 -17.97
N LYS A 104 12.71 -2.08 -17.19
CA LYS A 104 13.36 -3.33 -16.76
C LYS A 104 13.50 -3.34 -15.24
N MET A 105 13.08 -4.43 -14.61
CA MET A 105 13.18 -4.61 -13.16
C MET A 105 14.63 -4.53 -12.68
N THR A 106 15.57 -5.14 -13.42
CA THR A 106 17.00 -5.11 -13.05
C THR A 106 17.53 -3.69 -12.92
N LYS A 107 17.13 -2.78 -13.82
CA LYS A 107 17.54 -1.37 -13.77
C LYS A 107 16.91 -0.63 -12.58
N ALA A 108 15.65 -0.91 -12.33
CA ALA A 108 14.97 -0.33 -11.14
C ALA A 108 15.62 -0.83 -9.85
N GLN A 109 15.99 -2.10 -9.75
CA GLN A 109 16.68 -2.66 -8.59
C GLN A 109 18.09 -2.08 -8.41
N GLU A 110 18.87 -1.92 -9.51
CA GLU A 110 20.18 -1.26 -9.46
C GLU A 110 20.08 0.16 -8.90
N GLU A 111 19.10 0.93 -9.39
CA GLU A 111 18.84 2.29 -8.91
C GLU A 111 18.35 2.31 -7.44
N ALA A 112 17.45 1.39 -7.08
CA ALA A 112 16.96 1.26 -5.72
C ALA A 112 18.07 0.92 -4.71
N LYS A 113 18.98 0.01 -5.07
CA LYS A 113 20.17 -0.33 -4.25
C LYS A 113 21.12 0.86 -4.08
N LYS A 114 21.31 1.66 -5.13
CA LYS A 114 22.15 2.87 -5.09
C LYS A 114 21.54 3.97 -4.23
N THR A 115 20.21 4.15 -4.31
CA THR A 115 19.53 5.29 -3.67
C THR A 115 18.89 4.96 -2.33
N GLY A 116 18.70 3.68 -2.02
CA GLY A 116 17.93 3.24 -0.84
C GLY A 116 16.42 3.50 -0.97
N LEU A 117 15.94 3.91 -2.15
CA LEU A 117 14.52 4.20 -2.37
C LEU A 117 13.73 2.94 -2.74
N PRO A 118 12.46 2.86 -2.33
CA PRO A 118 11.56 1.80 -2.77
C PRO A 118 11.22 1.95 -4.26
N ILE A 119 10.85 0.83 -4.90
CA ILE A 119 10.46 0.77 -6.29
C ILE A 119 8.93 0.80 -6.40
N LEU A 120 8.39 1.76 -7.16
CA LEU A 120 7.01 1.71 -7.62
C LEU A 120 6.96 0.88 -8.90
N VAL A 121 6.34 -0.30 -8.83
CA VAL A 121 6.14 -1.19 -9.98
C VAL A 121 4.70 -1.02 -10.47
N LEU A 122 4.52 -0.41 -11.63
CA LEU A 122 3.23 -0.14 -12.25
C LEU A 122 2.97 -1.13 -13.41
N PHE A 123 1.90 -1.90 -13.30
CA PHE A 123 1.34 -2.72 -14.37
C PHE A 123 0.15 -1.96 -14.98
N THR A 124 0.25 -1.60 -16.25
CA THR A 124 -0.71 -0.69 -16.89
C THR A 124 -0.95 -1.03 -18.37
N GLY A 125 -1.96 -0.46 -18.97
CA GLY A 125 -2.31 -0.61 -20.37
C GLY A 125 -2.94 0.67 -20.90
N THR A 126 -2.15 1.76 -20.97
CA THR A 126 -2.65 3.12 -21.26
C THR A 126 -3.27 3.27 -22.63
N SER A 127 -2.99 2.37 -23.58
CA SER A 127 -3.58 2.38 -24.91
C SER A 127 -5.02 1.85 -25.00
N TRP A 128 -5.50 1.11 -23.99
CA TRP A 128 -6.80 0.44 -24.05
C TRP A 128 -7.60 0.44 -22.74
N CYS A 129 -6.96 0.59 -21.60
CA CYS A 129 -7.58 0.48 -20.28
C CYS A 129 -8.04 1.85 -19.76
N PRO A 130 -9.35 2.11 -19.65
CA PRO A 130 -9.86 3.41 -19.21
C PRO A 130 -9.39 3.82 -17.81
N TYR A 131 -9.32 2.87 -16.87
CA TYR A 131 -8.84 3.13 -15.52
C TYR A 131 -7.34 3.40 -15.45
N CYS A 132 -6.55 2.81 -16.38
CA CYS A 132 -5.13 3.13 -16.52
C CYS A 132 -4.93 4.56 -16.99
N VAL A 133 -5.71 5.00 -17.99
CA VAL A 133 -5.71 6.39 -18.48
C VAL A 133 -6.12 7.36 -17.37
N LYS A 134 -7.16 7.02 -16.60
CA LYS A 134 -7.60 7.84 -15.45
C LYS A 134 -6.50 7.96 -14.39
N LEU A 135 -5.83 6.87 -14.02
CA LEU A 135 -4.73 6.90 -13.06
C LEU A 135 -3.54 7.72 -13.56
N GLU A 136 -3.15 7.54 -14.83
CA GLU A 136 -2.10 8.33 -15.46
C GLU A 136 -2.43 9.83 -15.38
N GLY A 137 -3.64 10.24 -15.77
CA GLY A 137 -4.09 11.63 -15.74
C GLY A 137 -4.28 12.21 -14.34
N ALA A 138 -4.75 11.39 -13.39
CA ALA A 138 -5.02 11.83 -12.02
C ALA A 138 -3.74 11.95 -11.17
N VAL A 139 -2.73 11.10 -11.42
CA VAL A 139 -1.54 11.00 -10.57
C VAL A 139 -0.26 11.17 -11.36
N PHE A 140 0.06 10.23 -12.26
CA PHE A 140 1.43 10.06 -12.76
C PHE A 140 1.88 11.15 -13.74
N SER A 141 0.97 11.81 -14.43
CA SER A 141 1.26 12.96 -15.30
C SER A 141 1.33 14.30 -14.56
N LYS A 142 1.08 14.31 -13.24
CA LYS A 142 1.08 15.53 -12.44
C LYS A 142 2.49 15.92 -12.00
N LYS A 143 2.74 17.22 -11.92
CA LYS A 143 4.01 17.78 -11.44
C LYS A 143 4.27 17.41 -9.97
N GLU A 144 3.21 17.37 -9.17
CA GLU A 144 3.25 17.01 -7.75
C GLU A 144 3.78 15.58 -7.58
N PHE A 145 3.30 14.63 -8.41
CA PHE A 145 3.82 13.26 -8.43
C PHE A 145 5.29 13.22 -8.83
N SER A 146 5.69 13.90 -9.93
CA SER A 146 7.09 13.88 -10.37
C SER A 146 8.03 14.47 -9.31
N THR A 147 7.63 15.57 -8.67
CA THR A 147 8.39 16.19 -7.58
C THR A 147 8.54 15.26 -6.37
N PHE A 148 7.47 14.54 -6.02
CA PHE A 148 7.50 13.54 -4.96
C PHE A 148 8.39 12.34 -5.33
N ALA A 149 8.23 11.81 -6.55
CA ALA A 149 8.97 10.65 -7.04
C ALA A 149 10.48 10.91 -7.13
N ASP A 150 10.89 12.14 -7.48
CA ASP A 150 12.30 12.54 -7.54
C ASP A 150 13.05 12.23 -6.22
N LYS A 151 12.35 12.32 -5.09
CA LYS A 151 12.94 12.16 -3.75
C LYS A 151 12.61 10.83 -3.08
N ASN A 152 11.56 10.15 -3.52
CA ASN A 152 10.97 9.06 -2.72
C ASN A 152 10.81 7.73 -3.45
N LEU A 153 10.98 7.68 -4.79
CA LEU A 153 10.67 6.48 -5.56
C LEU A 153 11.68 6.23 -6.68
N VAL A 154 11.95 4.96 -6.92
CA VAL A 154 12.39 4.46 -8.22
C VAL A 154 11.14 4.01 -8.99
N LEU A 155 11.06 4.29 -10.29
CA LEU A 155 9.85 4.07 -11.09
C LEU A 155 10.06 2.97 -12.12
N LEU A 156 9.20 1.94 -12.10
CA LEU A 156 9.14 0.88 -13.11
C LEU A 156 7.73 0.83 -13.71
N LYS A 157 7.60 1.02 -15.02
CA LYS A 157 6.34 0.91 -15.76
C LYS A 157 6.40 -0.27 -16.71
N LEU A 158 5.44 -1.18 -16.57
CA LEU A 158 5.25 -2.36 -17.40
C LEU A 158 3.94 -2.19 -18.17
N GLU A 159 4.06 -1.96 -19.48
CA GLU A 159 2.94 -1.71 -20.37
C GLU A 159 2.43 -3.02 -20.98
N PHE A 160 1.11 -3.19 -21.00
CA PHE A 160 0.42 -4.37 -21.53
C PHE A 160 -0.60 -3.98 -22.59
N GLY A 161 -0.79 -4.85 -23.57
CA GLY A 161 -1.86 -4.73 -24.55
C GLY A 161 -3.21 -5.21 -24.03
N PRO A 162 -4.27 -5.17 -24.88
CA PRO A 162 -5.62 -5.61 -24.52
C PRO A 162 -5.63 -7.00 -23.88
N GLY A 163 -6.44 -7.16 -22.83
CA GLY A 163 -6.53 -8.41 -22.10
C GLY A 163 -5.27 -8.79 -21.30
N GLY A 164 -4.34 -7.84 -21.10
CA GLY A 164 -3.06 -8.12 -20.41
C GLY A 164 -2.03 -8.83 -21.30
N SER A 165 -2.19 -8.74 -22.61
CA SER A 165 -1.24 -9.34 -23.57
C SER A 165 0.09 -8.58 -23.54
N THR A 166 1.20 -9.33 -23.70
CA THR A 166 2.53 -8.74 -23.88
C THR A 166 3.46 -9.72 -24.57
N THR A 167 4.32 -9.21 -25.46
CA THR A 167 5.43 -9.96 -26.07
C THR A 167 6.70 -9.90 -25.22
N ASN A 168 6.74 -9.00 -24.23
CA ASN A 168 7.87 -8.87 -23.34
C ASN A 168 7.85 -10.01 -22.29
N LYS A 169 8.83 -10.92 -22.41
CA LYS A 169 8.94 -12.09 -21.53
C LYS A 169 9.14 -11.70 -20.06
N GLU A 170 9.91 -10.63 -19.80
CA GLU A 170 10.13 -10.13 -18.43
C GLU A 170 8.83 -9.58 -17.84
N SER A 171 8.08 -8.75 -18.58
CA SER A 171 6.79 -8.23 -18.13
C SER A 171 5.79 -9.35 -17.84
N LYS A 172 5.72 -10.38 -18.70
CA LYS A 172 4.87 -11.55 -18.50
C LYS A 172 5.24 -12.33 -17.25
N LYS A 173 6.54 -12.54 -17.03
CA LYS A 173 7.04 -13.20 -15.82
C LYS A 173 6.68 -12.41 -14.57
N LEU A 174 6.96 -11.11 -14.56
CA LEU A 174 6.63 -10.22 -13.43
C LEU A 174 5.11 -10.16 -13.17
N GLN A 175 4.28 -10.11 -14.22
CA GLN A 175 2.82 -10.16 -14.07
C GLN A 175 2.38 -11.41 -13.27
N SER A 176 2.94 -12.57 -13.60
CA SER A 176 2.65 -13.83 -12.90
C SER A 176 3.20 -13.82 -11.47
N GLU A 177 4.45 -13.42 -11.27
CA GLU A 177 5.11 -13.38 -9.95
C GLU A 177 4.43 -12.40 -8.98
N PHE A 178 3.93 -11.28 -9.52
CA PHE A 178 3.19 -10.29 -8.74
C PHE A 178 1.71 -10.64 -8.59
N GLY A 179 1.21 -11.70 -9.27
CA GLY A 179 -0.19 -12.11 -9.18
C GLY A 179 -1.16 -11.08 -9.76
N VAL A 180 -0.75 -10.37 -10.83
CA VAL A 180 -1.56 -9.29 -11.42
C VAL A 180 -2.65 -9.88 -12.31
N SER A 181 -3.90 -9.70 -11.90
CA SER A 181 -5.10 -10.15 -12.62
C SER A 181 -5.91 -9.02 -13.27
N GLY A 182 -5.57 -7.75 -12.99
CA GLY A 182 -6.29 -6.59 -13.52
C GLY A 182 -5.40 -5.36 -13.64
N PHE A 183 -5.90 -4.35 -14.36
CA PHE A 183 -5.18 -3.12 -14.64
C PHE A 183 -6.03 -1.87 -14.32
N PRO A 184 -5.41 -0.78 -13.82
CA PRO A 184 -4.02 -0.72 -13.37
C PRO A 184 -3.84 -1.42 -12.02
N THR A 185 -2.70 -2.05 -11.83
CA THR A 185 -2.24 -2.51 -10.52
C THR A 185 -0.82 -1.98 -10.29
N TYR A 186 -0.53 -1.48 -9.11
CA TYR A 186 0.82 -1.06 -8.75
C TYR A 186 1.24 -1.63 -7.39
N PHE A 187 2.54 -1.84 -7.25
CA PHE A 187 3.15 -2.31 -6.01
C PHE A 187 4.24 -1.35 -5.58
N LEU A 188 4.38 -1.18 -4.28
CA LEU A 188 5.61 -0.68 -3.68
C LEU A 188 6.45 -1.88 -3.29
N THR A 189 7.73 -1.89 -3.66
CA THR A 189 8.68 -2.97 -3.30
C THR A 189 9.97 -2.41 -2.76
N ASP A 190 10.74 -3.24 -2.06
CA ASP A 190 12.14 -2.96 -1.79
C ASP A 190 13.03 -3.21 -3.02
N ALA A 191 14.35 -3.06 -2.86
CA ALA A 191 15.33 -3.28 -3.92
C ALA A 191 15.45 -4.76 -4.35
N GLU A 192 15.01 -5.69 -3.54
CA GLU A 192 14.95 -7.13 -3.80
C GLU A 192 13.64 -7.57 -4.47
N ALA A 193 12.74 -6.61 -4.77
CA ALA A 193 11.38 -6.82 -5.29
C ALA A 193 10.42 -7.48 -4.28
N THR A 194 10.71 -7.44 -2.98
CA THR A 194 9.77 -7.86 -1.95
C THR A 194 8.61 -6.86 -1.89
N LYS A 195 7.39 -7.35 -1.96
CA LYS A 195 6.18 -6.52 -1.93
C LYS A 195 5.97 -5.90 -0.56
N LEU A 196 5.96 -4.58 -0.48
CA LEU A 196 5.66 -3.81 0.72
C LEU A 196 4.17 -3.44 0.78
N ALA A 197 3.61 -3.04 -0.37
CA ALA A 197 2.20 -2.70 -0.49
C ALA A 197 1.69 -2.89 -1.92
N GLN A 198 0.37 -2.97 -2.08
CA GLN A 198 -0.32 -3.05 -3.36
C GLN A 198 -1.42 -1.99 -3.42
N GLY A 199 -1.63 -1.43 -4.61
CA GLY A 199 -2.70 -0.49 -4.91
C GLY A 199 -3.21 -0.62 -6.34
N GLY A 200 -4.24 0.18 -6.64
CA GLY A 200 -4.86 0.27 -7.95
C GLY A 200 -5.61 1.59 -8.08
N TYR A 201 -6.31 1.80 -9.20
CA TYR A 201 -7.14 2.98 -9.38
C TYR A 201 -8.37 2.92 -8.47
N HIS A 202 -8.71 4.04 -7.87
CA HIS A 202 -9.98 4.29 -7.21
C HIS A 202 -10.40 5.74 -7.44
N ASP A 203 -11.69 6.01 -7.37
CA ASP A 203 -12.20 7.38 -7.49
C ASP A 203 -11.67 8.25 -6.34
N GLY A 204 -11.25 9.48 -6.67
CA GLY A 204 -10.68 10.40 -5.70
C GLY A 204 -9.17 10.23 -5.43
N ILE A 205 -8.48 9.34 -6.17
CA ILE A 205 -7.02 9.27 -6.11
C ILE A 205 -6.40 10.57 -6.63
N THR A 206 -5.47 11.13 -5.86
CA THR A 206 -4.70 12.34 -6.22
C THR A 206 -3.22 12.08 -5.95
N PRO A 207 -2.31 12.95 -6.42
CA PRO A 207 -0.89 12.82 -6.09
C PRO A 207 -0.61 12.81 -4.58
N GLU A 208 -1.36 13.58 -3.80
CA GLU A 208 -1.22 13.67 -2.35
C GLU A 208 -1.67 12.36 -1.67
N VAL A 209 -2.80 11.81 -2.09
CA VAL A 209 -3.31 10.51 -1.61
C VAL A 209 -2.31 9.40 -1.94
N PHE A 210 -1.77 9.41 -3.15
CA PHE A 210 -0.75 8.47 -3.58
C PHE A 210 0.55 8.63 -2.77
N ALA A 211 1.03 9.83 -2.55
CA ALA A 211 2.23 10.11 -1.75
C ALA A 211 2.06 9.64 -0.28
N ALA A 212 0.90 9.88 0.31
CA ALA A 212 0.56 9.39 1.65
C ALA A 212 0.58 7.86 1.72
N TRP A 213 0.04 7.18 0.70
CA TRP A 213 0.10 5.71 0.59
C TRP A 213 1.55 5.20 0.54
N VAL A 214 2.41 5.79 -0.32
CA VAL A 214 3.83 5.42 -0.39
C VAL A 214 4.52 5.60 0.96
N THR A 215 4.35 6.78 1.58
CA THR A 215 4.98 7.12 2.86
C THR A 215 4.57 6.15 3.97
N SER A 216 3.29 5.77 3.99
CA SER A 216 2.78 4.80 4.96
C SER A 216 3.33 3.39 4.75
N ALA A 217 3.49 2.98 3.48
CA ALA A 217 3.95 1.64 3.11
C ALA A 217 5.48 1.46 3.25
N ALA A 218 6.25 2.54 3.07
CA ALA A 218 7.71 2.52 3.14
C ALA A 218 8.26 2.59 4.57
N LYS A 219 7.43 2.87 5.59
CA LYS A 219 7.89 2.87 7.00
C LYS A 219 8.28 1.45 7.40
N PRO A 220 9.47 1.24 8.01
CA PRO A 220 9.82 -0.04 8.60
C PRO A 220 8.78 -0.41 9.67
N LYS A 221 8.32 -1.67 9.61
CA LYS A 221 7.39 -2.23 10.59
C LYS A 221 8.11 -2.60 11.87
#